data_a4351d6a9e26802c951568dab02fdece
#
_entry.id   a4351d6a9e26802c951568dab02fdece
#
_cell.length_a   1.000
_cell.length_b   1.000
_cell.length_c   1.000
_cell.angle_alpha   90.00
_cell.angle_beta   90.00
_cell.angle_gamma   90.00
#
_symmetry.space_group_name_H-M   'P 1'
#
loop_
_entity.id
_entity.type
_entity.pdbx_description
1 polymer ?
#
loop_
_entity_poly.entity_id
_entity_poly.type
_entity_poly.pdbx_seq_one_letter_code
_entity_poly.pdbx_strand_id
1 'polypeptide(L)'
;MDIFLAILPAIFWGSIVLFNVKLGGGPYSQVLGTTIGALIFSIGIYFVVQPELSPRIFAVGIVSGLFWALGQTNQLKSIKLIGVSKTMPISTGMQLVSTSFFGVLVFHEWATTVSIILGVLALIFIIVGIVLTSLEDRRQKTEETKGNMKKGIIILLISTLGYLVYVVVVRFFDVSGWSALFPQAIGMVAGGLILTFRHKPFNFYVIKNIIPGLIWAAGNMFLFISQPRVGVATSFSLSQMGIVISTLGGIILLGEKKTKRQLIGIGIGIILIVTAGVFLGIAKA
;
A
#
# COMPACT_ATOMS: atom_id res chain seq x y z
N MET A 1 -23.69 -4.47 -7.75
CA MET A 1 -22.81 -3.50 -8.44
C MET A 1 -21.86 -2.80 -7.47
N ASP A 2 -22.33 -2.40 -6.31
CA ASP A 2 -21.54 -1.59 -5.35
C ASP A 2 -20.35 -2.33 -4.74
N ILE A 3 -20.50 -3.62 -4.39
CA ILE A 3 -19.37 -4.47 -3.93
C ILE A 3 -18.31 -4.63 -5.04
N PHE A 4 -18.72 -4.74 -6.30
CA PHE A 4 -17.78 -4.80 -7.42
C PHE A 4 -16.93 -3.53 -7.50
N LEU A 5 -17.55 -2.35 -7.38
CA LEU A 5 -16.83 -1.06 -7.33
C LEU A 5 -15.85 -1.00 -6.15
N ALA A 6 -16.20 -1.59 -5.00
CA ALA A 6 -15.34 -1.61 -3.82
C ALA A 6 -14.16 -2.60 -3.93
N ILE A 7 -14.22 -3.59 -4.83
CA ILE A 7 -13.12 -4.53 -5.12
C ILE A 7 -12.12 -3.94 -6.12
N LEU A 8 -12.55 -3.03 -7.01
CA LEU A 8 -11.67 -2.46 -8.03
C LEU A 8 -10.38 -1.86 -7.46
N PRO A 9 -10.37 -1.12 -6.33
CA PRO A 9 -9.14 -0.64 -5.71
C PRO A 9 -8.14 -1.76 -5.43
N ALA A 10 -8.59 -2.95 -5.02
CA ALA A 10 -7.72 -4.10 -4.80
C ALA A 10 -7.02 -4.55 -6.09
N ILE A 11 -7.75 -4.57 -7.21
CA ILE A 11 -7.20 -4.94 -8.52
C ILE A 11 -6.16 -3.91 -8.96
N PHE A 12 -6.50 -2.63 -8.88
CA PHE A 12 -5.60 -1.56 -9.27
C PHE A 12 -4.35 -1.54 -8.38
N TRP A 13 -4.49 -1.43 -7.07
CA TRP A 13 -3.34 -1.31 -6.17
C TRP A 13 -2.51 -2.59 -6.08
N GLY A 14 -3.15 -3.76 -6.11
CA GLY A 14 -2.45 -5.04 -6.15
C GLY A 14 -1.59 -5.23 -7.39
N SER A 15 -1.93 -4.60 -8.51
CA SER A 15 -1.18 -4.68 -9.76
C SER A 15 -0.02 -3.69 -9.86
N ILE A 16 -0.01 -2.58 -9.11
CA ILE A 16 1.01 -1.52 -9.21
C ILE A 16 2.43 -2.07 -9.16
N VAL A 17 2.71 -2.88 -8.12
CA VAL A 17 4.06 -3.42 -7.89
C VAL A 17 4.48 -4.39 -8.99
N LEU A 18 3.53 -5.11 -9.59
CA LEU A 18 3.79 -6.02 -10.71
C LEU A 18 4.19 -5.23 -11.95
N PHE A 19 3.47 -4.15 -12.25
CA PHE A 19 3.84 -3.24 -13.32
C PHE A 19 5.19 -2.58 -13.06
N ASN A 20 5.44 -2.03 -11.86
CA ASN A 20 6.72 -1.42 -11.50
C ASN A 20 7.89 -2.38 -11.75
N VAL A 21 7.79 -3.63 -11.27
CA VAL A 21 8.86 -4.62 -11.43
C VAL A 21 9.02 -5.02 -12.90
N LYS A 22 7.93 -5.27 -13.61
CA LYS A 22 7.96 -5.70 -15.03
C LYS A 22 8.48 -4.60 -15.96
N LEU A 23 8.11 -3.34 -15.71
CA LEU A 23 8.57 -2.20 -16.50
C LEU A 23 10.02 -1.83 -16.22
N GLY A 24 10.55 -2.20 -15.04
CA GLY A 24 11.96 -2.04 -14.68
C GLY A 24 12.35 -0.62 -14.25
N GLY A 25 13.63 -0.29 -14.34
CA GLY A 25 14.20 1.03 -14.02
C GLY A 25 14.70 1.17 -12.58
N GLY A 26 14.42 0.19 -11.72
CA GLY A 26 14.79 0.23 -10.31
C GLY A 26 13.93 1.19 -9.46
N PRO A 27 14.03 1.12 -8.11
CA PRO A 27 13.09 1.78 -7.20
C PRO A 27 12.94 3.28 -7.41
N TYR A 28 13.99 3.98 -7.74
CA TYR A 28 14.00 5.44 -7.86
C TYR A 28 13.25 5.94 -9.11
N SER A 29 13.52 5.33 -10.28
CA SER A 29 12.78 5.65 -11.51
C SER A 29 11.32 5.19 -11.45
N GLN A 30 11.08 4.06 -10.78
CA GLN A 30 9.72 3.54 -10.54
C GLN A 30 8.88 4.50 -9.70
N VAL A 31 9.41 4.97 -8.57
CA VAL A 31 8.71 5.93 -7.72
C VAL A 31 8.44 7.23 -8.46
N LEU A 32 9.46 7.80 -9.10
CA LEU A 32 9.30 9.08 -9.79
C LEU A 32 8.26 8.98 -10.92
N GLY A 33 8.29 7.93 -11.73
CA GLY A 33 7.28 7.70 -12.75
C GLY A 33 5.89 7.53 -12.17
N THR A 34 5.75 6.72 -11.11
CA THR A 34 4.47 6.51 -10.43
C THR A 34 3.89 7.82 -9.88
N THR A 35 4.71 8.67 -9.25
CA THR A 35 4.23 9.96 -8.72
C THR A 35 3.80 10.92 -9.82
N ILE A 36 4.52 10.96 -10.95
CA ILE A 36 4.14 11.76 -12.11
C ILE A 36 2.81 11.25 -12.71
N GLY A 37 2.64 9.94 -12.86
CA GLY A 37 1.39 9.35 -13.36
C GLY A 37 0.21 9.65 -12.45
N ALA A 38 0.39 9.58 -11.13
CA ALA A 38 -0.62 9.97 -10.15
C ALA A 38 -1.01 11.45 -10.29
N LEU A 39 -0.03 12.33 -10.53
CA LEU A 39 -0.29 13.76 -10.75
C LEU A 39 -1.07 13.99 -12.04
N ILE A 40 -0.68 13.36 -13.14
CA ILE A 40 -1.39 13.51 -14.44
C ILE A 40 -2.87 13.11 -14.28
N PHE A 41 -3.14 11.98 -13.63
CA PHE A 41 -4.51 11.52 -13.42
C PHE A 41 -5.28 12.47 -12.49
N SER A 42 -4.66 12.90 -11.38
CA SER A 42 -5.31 13.77 -10.38
C SER A 42 -5.64 15.15 -10.93
N ILE A 43 -4.85 15.68 -11.88
CA ILE A 43 -5.17 16.91 -12.62
C ILE A 43 -6.48 16.69 -13.42
N GLY A 44 -6.61 15.59 -14.15
CA GLY A 44 -7.85 15.27 -14.89
C GLY A 44 -9.06 15.17 -13.96
N ILE A 45 -8.93 14.47 -12.84
CA ILE A 45 -10.00 14.36 -11.82
C ILE A 45 -10.35 15.71 -11.22
N TYR A 46 -9.36 16.56 -10.94
CA TYR A 46 -9.59 17.90 -10.41
C TYR A 46 -10.52 18.73 -11.32
N PHE A 47 -10.30 18.72 -12.64
CA PHE A 47 -11.17 19.45 -13.58
C PHE A 47 -12.57 18.84 -13.73
N VAL A 48 -12.72 17.52 -13.51
CA VAL A 48 -14.02 16.83 -13.62
C VAL A 48 -14.86 16.96 -12.35
N VAL A 49 -14.23 16.73 -11.20
CA VAL A 49 -14.92 16.68 -9.89
C VAL A 49 -15.01 18.07 -9.24
N GLN A 50 -14.06 18.95 -9.55
CA GLN A 50 -13.92 20.30 -8.98
C GLN A 50 -14.06 20.29 -7.44
N PRO A 51 -13.25 19.48 -6.72
CA PRO A 51 -13.35 19.39 -5.28
C PRO A 51 -12.94 20.72 -4.62
N GLU A 52 -13.48 20.97 -3.45
CA GLU A 52 -13.10 22.13 -2.66
C GLU A 52 -11.60 22.08 -2.31
N LEU A 53 -10.90 23.18 -2.50
CA LEU A 53 -9.50 23.37 -2.11
C LEU A 53 -9.38 24.57 -1.19
N SER A 54 -8.74 24.37 -0.05
CA SER A 54 -8.33 25.43 0.88
C SER A 54 -6.83 25.34 1.16
N PRO A 55 -6.18 26.37 1.69
CA PRO A 55 -4.77 26.30 2.08
C PRO A 55 -4.47 25.15 3.04
N ARG A 56 -5.40 24.86 3.96
CA ARG A 56 -5.31 23.71 4.89
C ARG A 56 -5.33 22.39 4.15
N ILE A 57 -6.30 22.18 3.24
CA ILE A 57 -6.43 20.95 2.43
C ILE A 57 -5.16 20.76 1.59
N PHE A 58 -4.67 21.85 1.01
CA PHE A 58 -3.46 21.81 0.19
C PHE A 58 -2.23 21.40 1.01
N ALA A 59 -2.02 21.98 2.18
CA ALA A 59 -0.91 21.64 3.07
C ALA A 59 -0.99 20.17 3.54
N VAL A 60 -2.17 19.72 3.98
CA VAL A 60 -2.42 18.34 4.42
C VAL A 60 -2.15 17.34 3.27
N GLY A 61 -2.66 17.63 2.08
CA GLY A 61 -2.43 16.81 0.90
C GLY A 61 -0.95 16.69 0.56
N ILE A 62 -0.21 17.81 0.51
CA ILE A 62 1.23 17.79 0.25
C ILE A 62 1.99 16.95 1.28
N VAL A 63 1.74 17.15 2.58
CA VAL A 63 2.38 16.33 3.63
C VAL A 63 2.07 14.85 3.43
N SER A 64 0.81 14.51 3.21
CA SER A 64 0.39 13.14 2.91
C SER A 64 1.17 12.56 1.73
N GLY A 65 1.27 13.29 0.62
CA GLY A 65 1.98 12.86 -0.58
C GLY A 65 3.49 12.66 -0.38
N LEU A 66 4.15 13.55 0.36
CA LEU A 66 5.57 13.42 0.72
C LEU A 66 5.82 12.10 1.47
N PHE A 67 4.99 11.78 2.45
CA PHE A 67 5.11 10.55 3.22
C PHE A 67 4.71 9.30 2.42
N TRP A 68 3.75 9.41 1.49
CA TRP A 68 3.49 8.33 0.54
C TRP A 68 4.73 8.00 -0.29
N ALA A 69 5.42 9.01 -0.82
CA ALA A 69 6.64 8.81 -1.60
C ALA A 69 7.75 8.13 -0.77
N LEU A 70 7.88 8.47 0.52
CA LEU A 70 8.79 7.78 1.45
C LEU A 70 8.40 6.31 1.61
N GLY A 71 7.11 6.02 1.82
CA GLY A 71 6.57 4.67 1.93
C GLY A 71 6.87 3.85 0.69
N GLN A 72 6.47 4.34 -0.47
CA GLN A 72 6.61 3.65 -1.76
C GLN A 72 8.07 3.41 -2.14
N THR A 73 8.95 4.41 -1.96
CA THR A 73 10.37 4.27 -2.25
C THR A 73 10.99 3.11 -1.46
N ASN A 74 10.69 3.03 -0.17
CA ASN A 74 11.24 1.98 0.68
C ASN A 74 10.56 0.62 0.44
N GLN A 75 9.27 0.57 0.12
CA GLN A 75 8.61 -0.67 -0.30
C GLN A 75 9.28 -1.26 -1.56
N LEU A 76 9.52 -0.44 -2.58
CA LEU A 76 10.19 -0.88 -3.81
C LEU A 76 11.65 -1.30 -3.58
N LYS A 77 12.37 -0.65 -2.65
CA LYS A 77 13.71 -1.12 -2.23
C LYS A 77 13.65 -2.49 -1.55
N SER A 78 12.65 -2.73 -0.71
CA SER A 78 12.45 -4.05 -0.09
C SER A 78 12.11 -5.11 -1.14
N ILE A 79 11.24 -4.80 -2.11
CA ILE A 79 10.92 -5.71 -3.24
C ILE A 79 12.19 -6.14 -3.97
N LYS A 80 13.11 -5.21 -4.22
CA LYS A 80 14.40 -5.52 -4.86
C LYS A 80 15.26 -6.49 -4.05
N LEU A 81 15.14 -6.48 -2.72
CA LEU A 81 15.94 -7.33 -1.82
C LEU A 81 15.34 -8.71 -1.59
N ILE A 82 14.04 -8.78 -1.37
CA ILE A 82 13.36 -10.00 -0.90
C ILE A 82 12.19 -10.48 -1.77
N GLY A 83 11.95 -9.80 -2.89
CA GLY A 83 10.89 -10.12 -3.85
C GLY A 83 9.52 -9.58 -3.46
N VAL A 84 8.59 -9.62 -4.43
CA VAL A 84 7.22 -9.10 -4.26
C VAL A 84 6.41 -9.98 -3.31
N SER A 85 6.48 -11.30 -3.49
CA SER A 85 5.66 -12.27 -2.72
C SER A 85 5.97 -12.31 -1.23
N LYS A 86 7.15 -11.84 -0.79
CA LYS A 86 7.47 -11.65 0.64
C LYS A 86 7.20 -10.22 1.09
N THR A 87 7.60 -9.23 0.30
CA THR A 87 7.47 -7.82 0.66
C THR A 87 6.02 -7.41 0.85
N MET A 88 5.12 -7.81 -0.06
CA MET A 88 3.74 -7.33 -0.03
C MET A 88 2.96 -7.82 1.21
N PRO A 89 2.99 -9.10 1.60
CA PRO A 89 2.34 -9.54 2.82
C PRO A 89 2.88 -8.86 4.09
N ILE A 90 4.22 -8.74 4.19
CA ILE A 90 4.85 -8.10 5.34
C ILE A 90 4.46 -6.61 5.40
N SER A 91 4.57 -5.90 4.28
CA SER A 91 4.25 -4.46 4.20
C SER A 91 2.78 -4.19 4.51
N THR A 92 1.85 -4.95 3.89
CA THR A 92 0.41 -4.80 4.16
C THR A 92 0.08 -5.12 5.61
N GLY A 93 0.63 -6.20 6.16
CA GLY A 93 0.41 -6.54 7.56
C GLY A 93 0.95 -5.48 8.52
N MET A 94 2.15 -4.95 8.30
CA MET A 94 2.72 -3.86 9.09
C MET A 94 1.85 -2.59 9.01
N GLN A 95 1.34 -2.25 7.83
CA GLN A 95 0.44 -1.11 7.65
C GLN A 95 -0.88 -1.32 8.41
N LEU A 96 -1.50 -2.50 8.31
CA LEU A 96 -2.73 -2.82 9.04
C LEU A 96 -2.52 -2.75 10.56
N VAL A 97 -1.44 -3.31 11.08
CA VAL A 97 -1.11 -3.24 12.51
C VAL A 97 -0.92 -1.79 12.96
N SER A 98 -0.09 -1.02 12.24
CA SER A 98 0.23 0.36 12.63
C SER A 98 -0.97 1.30 12.53
N THR A 99 -1.79 1.18 11.47
CA THR A 99 -3.01 1.99 11.31
C THR A 99 -4.08 1.63 12.34
N SER A 100 -4.23 0.33 12.69
CA SER A 100 -5.14 -0.09 13.75
C SER A 100 -4.70 0.41 15.12
N PHE A 101 -3.41 0.27 15.44
CA PHE A 101 -2.84 0.78 16.69
C PHE A 101 -3.06 2.29 16.84
N PHE A 102 -2.79 3.05 15.77
CA PHE A 102 -3.04 4.49 15.75
C PHE A 102 -4.53 4.82 15.85
N GLY A 103 -5.38 4.07 15.16
CA GLY A 103 -6.84 4.20 15.20
C GLY A 103 -7.39 4.04 16.62
N VAL A 104 -6.89 3.04 17.36
CA VAL A 104 -7.31 2.81 18.76
C VAL A 104 -6.83 3.92 19.67
N LEU A 105 -5.55 4.31 19.58
CA LEU A 105 -4.96 5.25 20.53
C LEU A 105 -5.39 6.70 20.29
N VAL A 106 -5.55 7.10 19.03
CA VAL A 106 -5.76 8.52 18.67
C VAL A 106 -7.20 8.80 18.29
N PHE A 107 -7.86 7.87 17.59
CA PHE A 107 -9.25 8.03 17.16
C PHE A 107 -10.24 7.29 18.05
N HIS A 108 -9.75 6.62 19.12
CA HIS A 108 -10.59 5.87 20.06
C HIS A 108 -11.53 4.87 19.37
N GLU A 109 -11.04 4.25 18.27
CA GLU A 109 -11.72 3.15 17.59
C GLU A 109 -11.82 1.95 18.57
N TRP A 110 -12.58 0.96 18.34
CA TRP A 110 -12.77 -0.20 19.24
C TRP A 110 -13.43 0.17 20.58
N ALA A 111 -14.45 1.00 20.52
CA ALA A 111 -15.18 1.42 21.71
C ALA A 111 -16.07 0.30 22.30
N THR A 112 -16.39 -0.75 21.55
CA THR A 112 -17.24 -1.86 21.99
C THR A 112 -16.42 -3.13 22.25
N THR A 113 -16.95 -4.03 23.09
CA THR A 113 -16.33 -5.34 23.35
C THR A 113 -16.15 -6.15 22.05
N VAL A 114 -17.12 -6.08 21.13
CA VAL A 114 -17.05 -6.77 19.84
C VAL A 114 -15.90 -6.20 18.99
N SER A 115 -15.77 -4.87 18.91
CA SER A 115 -14.68 -4.21 18.19
C SER A 115 -13.31 -4.58 18.76
N ILE A 116 -13.18 -4.67 20.08
CA ILE A 116 -11.94 -5.10 20.75
C ILE A 116 -11.60 -6.55 20.38
N ILE A 117 -12.57 -7.47 20.48
CA ILE A 117 -12.35 -8.89 20.16
C ILE A 117 -11.95 -9.05 18.70
N LEU A 118 -12.69 -8.45 17.76
CA LEU A 118 -12.38 -8.53 16.33
C LEU A 118 -11.02 -7.91 16.00
N GLY A 119 -10.70 -6.78 16.63
CA GLY A 119 -9.42 -6.11 16.44
C GLY A 119 -8.24 -6.95 16.93
N VAL A 120 -8.34 -7.53 18.13
CA VAL A 120 -7.29 -8.41 18.69
C VAL A 120 -7.12 -9.67 17.84
N LEU A 121 -8.21 -10.32 17.43
CA LEU A 121 -8.16 -11.48 16.52
C LEU A 121 -7.52 -11.11 15.18
N ALA A 122 -7.85 -9.94 14.63
CA ALA A 122 -7.24 -9.45 13.41
C ALA A 122 -5.72 -9.26 13.55
N LEU A 123 -5.25 -8.66 14.65
CA LEU A 123 -3.82 -8.50 14.90
C LEU A 123 -3.10 -9.85 14.99
N ILE A 124 -3.69 -10.83 15.66
CA ILE A 124 -3.14 -12.20 15.74
C ILE A 124 -3.04 -12.81 14.33
N PHE A 125 -4.11 -12.72 13.54
CA PHE A 125 -4.15 -13.26 12.18
C PHE A 125 -3.12 -12.58 11.26
N ILE A 126 -2.93 -11.28 11.38
CA ILE A 126 -1.89 -10.54 10.64
C ILE A 126 -0.50 -11.06 11.00
N ILE A 127 -0.20 -11.15 12.30
CA ILE A 127 1.12 -11.60 12.76
C ILE A 127 1.41 -13.03 12.28
N VAL A 128 0.47 -13.95 12.48
CA VAL A 128 0.61 -15.35 12.01
C VAL A 128 0.72 -15.39 10.48
N GLY A 129 -0.09 -14.60 9.77
CA GLY A 129 -0.06 -14.50 8.32
C GLY A 129 1.28 -14.02 7.79
N ILE A 130 1.87 -12.97 8.38
CA ILE A 130 3.21 -12.47 8.05
C ILE A 130 4.27 -13.57 8.25
N VAL A 131 4.23 -14.26 9.38
CA VAL A 131 5.18 -15.35 9.67
C VAL A 131 5.09 -16.45 8.61
N LEU A 132 3.88 -16.87 8.27
CA LEU A 132 3.65 -17.92 7.28
C LEU A 132 4.08 -17.51 5.86
N THR A 133 3.79 -16.28 5.44
CA THR A 133 4.23 -15.77 4.12
C THR A 133 5.73 -15.55 4.03
N SER A 134 6.40 -15.37 5.16
CA SER A 134 7.85 -15.14 5.25
C SER A 134 8.67 -16.41 5.45
N LEU A 135 8.04 -17.59 5.45
CA LEU A 135 8.73 -18.86 5.65
C LEU A 135 9.83 -19.04 4.60
N GLU A 136 11.05 -19.34 5.09
CA GLU A 136 12.19 -19.67 4.27
C GLU A 136 12.45 -21.17 4.28
N ASP A 137 12.91 -21.71 3.16
CA ASP A 137 13.39 -23.09 3.11
C ASP A 137 14.75 -23.17 3.82
N ARG A 138 14.85 -24.06 4.81
CA ARG A 138 16.12 -24.27 5.56
C ARG A 138 17.29 -24.62 4.66
N ARG A 139 17.02 -25.28 3.51
CA ARG A 139 18.05 -25.70 2.54
C ARG A 139 18.58 -24.53 1.69
N GLN A 140 17.86 -23.41 1.62
CA GLN A 140 18.22 -22.22 0.84
C GLN A 140 18.71 -21.06 1.72
N LYS A 141 18.85 -21.28 3.03
CA LYS A 141 19.37 -20.27 3.96
C LYS A 141 20.87 -20.10 3.80
N THR A 142 21.26 -19.08 3.07
CA THR A 142 22.63 -18.54 3.08
C THR A 142 22.71 -17.33 4.01
N GLU A 143 23.90 -16.95 4.47
CA GLU A 143 24.07 -15.71 5.25
C GLU A 143 23.63 -14.48 4.49
N GLU A 144 23.81 -14.48 3.17
CA GLU A 144 23.34 -13.41 2.27
C GLU A 144 21.80 -13.31 2.26
N THR A 145 21.06 -14.43 2.16
CA THR A 145 19.60 -14.42 2.20
C THR A 145 19.06 -13.94 3.54
N LYS A 146 19.71 -14.30 4.65
CA LYS A 146 19.35 -13.79 6.00
C LYS A 146 19.61 -12.29 6.11
N GLY A 147 20.76 -11.82 5.64
CA GLY A 147 21.12 -10.40 5.63
C GLY A 147 20.14 -9.56 4.81
N ASN A 148 19.75 -10.03 3.63
CA ASN A 148 18.77 -9.38 2.78
C ASN A 148 17.38 -9.33 3.43
N MET A 149 16.92 -10.40 4.09
CA MET A 149 15.64 -10.41 4.82
C MET A 149 15.63 -9.38 5.95
N LYS A 150 16.67 -9.37 6.81
CA LYS A 150 16.79 -8.40 7.90
C LYS A 150 16.76 -6.96 7.37
N LYS A 151 17.56 -6.68 6.35
CA LYS A 151 17.62 -5.37 5.70
C LYS A 151 16.28 -4.97 5.07
N GLY A 152 15.61 -5.92 4.40
CA GLY A 152 14.29 -5.71 3.81
C GLY A 152 13.24 -5.33 4.86
N ILE A 153 13.22 -6.02 6.01
CA ILE A 153 12.29 -5.73 7.11
C ILE A 153 12.56 -4.34 7.70
N ILE A 154 13.82 -3.96 7.95
CA ILE A 154 14.17 -2.63 8.46
C ILE A 154 13.70 -1.53 7.49
N ILE A 155 13.92 -1.72 6.20
CA ILE A 155 13.44 -0.79 5.16
C ILE A 155 11.89 -0.71 5.17
N LEU A 156 11.20 -1.84 5.41
CA LEU A 156 9.75 -1.86 5.50
C LEU A 156 9.20 -1.17 6.75
N LEU A 157 9.93 -1.12 7.85
CA LEU A 157 9.53 -0.30 9.00
C LEU A 157 9.48 1.20 8.63
N ILE A 158 10.49 1.68 7.89
CA ILE A 158 10.50 3.07 7.37
C ILE A 158 9.36 3.29 6.37
N SER A 159 9.13 2.32 5.49
CA SER A 159 8.02 2.33 4.54
C SER A 159 6.66 2.43 5.26
N THR A 160 6.48 1.62 6.30
CA THR A 160 5.26 1.59 7.10
C THR A 160 5.00 2.92 7.79
N LEU A 161 6.03 3.56 8.35
CA LEU A 161 5.90 4.91 8.92
C LEU A 161 5.45 5.92 7.86
N GLY A 162 6.02 5.86 6.66
CA GLY A 162 5.59 6.69 5.54
C GLY A 162 4.11 6.51 5.21
N TYR A 163 3.67 5.27 5.03
CA TYR A 163 2.26 4.99 4.74
C TYR A 163 1.31 5.28 5.90
N LEU A 164 1.76 5.12 7.15
CA LEU A 164 0.98 5.49 8.32
C LEU A 164 0.67 6.99 8.31
N VAL A 165 1.70 7.83 8.18
CA VAL A 165 1.51 9.29 8.14
C VAL A 165 0.68 9.71 6.94
N TYR A 166 0.92 9.11 5.76
CA TYR A 166 0.13 9.33 4.55
C TYR A 166 -1.38 9.18 4.78
N VAL A 167 -1.81 8.12 5.45
CA VAL A 167 -3.23 7.86 5.71
C VAL A 167 -3.76 8.71 6.87
N VAL A 168 -2.99 8.77 7.96
CA VAL A 168 -3.42 9.37 9.22
C VAL A 168 -3.59 10.87 9.10
N VAL A 169 -2.69 11.58 8.41
CA VAL A 169 -2.75 13.05 8.34
C VAL A 169 -4.02 13.55 7.65
N VAL A 170 -4.46 12.88 6.59
CA VAL A 170 -5.70 13.23 5.87
C VAL A 170 -6.92 13.05 6.79
N ARG A 171 -6.97 11.93 7.53
CA ARG A 171 -8.05 11.64 8.47
C ARG A 171 -8.01 12.56 9.69
N PHE A 172 -6.84 12.81 10.26
CA PHE A 172 -6.67 13.67 11.44
C PHE A 172 -7.18 15.09 11.22
N PHE A 173 -7.04 15.59 10.00
CA PHE A 173 -7.51 16.91 9.61
C PHE A 173 -8.91 16.89 8.94
N ASP A 174 -9.59 15.75 8.92
CA ASP A 174 -10.92 15.56 8.32
C ASP A 174 -11.00 16.09 6.87
N VAL A 175 -9.99 15.75 6.06
CA VAL A 175 -9.94 16.13 4.66
C VAL A 175 -10.55 15.02 3.81
N SER A 176 -11.49 15.37 2.92
CA SER A 176 -12.07 14.40 2.00
C SER A 176 -11.03 13.83 1.03
N GLY A 177 -11.17 12.57 0.66
CA GLY A 177 -10.25 11.94 -0.30
C GLY A 177 -10.23 12.64 -1.67
N TRP A 178 -11.39 13.15 -2.13
CA TRP A 178 -11.48 13.90 -3.38
C TRP A 178 -10.68 15.21 -3.32
N SER A 179 -10.80 15.96 -2.22
CA SER A 179 -10.07 17.22 -2.02
C SER A 179 -8.58 16.99 -1.80
N ALA A 180 -8.21 15.87 -1.16
CA ALA A 180 -6.81 15.53 -0.92
C ALA A 180 -6.06 15.08 -2.16
N LEU A 181 -6.71 14.43 -3.14
CA LEU A 181 -6.06 13.67 -4.21
C LEU A 181 -5.07 14.53 -5.04
N PHE A 182 -5.49 15.72 -5.46
CA PHE A 182 -4.63 16.57 -6.28
C PHE A 182 -3.43 17.14 -5.51
N PRO A 183 -3.59 17.82 -4.34
CA PRO A 183 -2.44 18.28 -3.58
C PRO A 183 -1.57 17.13 -3.06
N GLN A 184 -2.14 15.97 -2.78
CA GLN A 184 -1.40 14.76 -2.41
C GLN A 184 -0.49 14.30 -3.57
N ALA A 185 -0.99 14.29 -4.80
CA ALA A 185 -0.18 13.93 -5.96
C ALA A 185 0.98 14.93 -6.20
N ILE A 186 0.78 16.22 -5.94
CA ILE A 186 1.87 17.22 -5.94
C ILE A 186 2.91 16.85 -4.87
N GLY A 187 2.47 16.56 -3.65
CA GLY A 187 3.36 16.13 -2.56
C GLY A 187 4.12 14.83 -2.89
N MET A 188 3.46 13.88 -3.57
CA MET A 188 4.10 12.65 -4.04
C MET A 188 5.23 12.94 -5.03
N VAL A 189 5.02 13.84 -6.00
CA VAL A 189 6.07 14.24 -6.96
C VAL A 189 7.22 14.94 -6.24
N ALA A 190 6.91 15.89 -5.35
CA ALA A 190 7.93 16.59 -4.56
C ALA A 190 8.76 15.59 -3.72
N GLY A 191 8.10 14.69 -3.00
CA GLY A 191 8.76 13.63 -2.23
C GLY A 191 9.56 12.66 -3.10
N GLY A 192 9.01 12.26 -4.24
CA GLY A 192 9.70 11.47 -5.24
C GLY A 192 10.98 12.13 -5.71
N LEU A 193 10.94 13.42 -6.07
CA LEU A 193 12.11 14.17 -6.46
C LEU A 193 13.15 14.28 -5.33
N ILE A 194 12.75 14.66 -4.13
CA ILE A 194 13.64 14.79 -2.97
C ILE A 194 14.38 13.49 -2.67
N LEU A 195 13.65 12.36 -2.67
CA LEU A 195 14.21 11.05 -2.31
C LEU A 195 15.06 10.42 -3.41
N THR A 196 14.85 10.81 -4.66
CA THR A 196 15.45 10.12 -5.80
C THR A 196 16.47 10.96 -6.57
N PHE A 197 16.46 12.29 -6.43
CA PHE A 197 17.29 13.21 -7.21
C PHE A 197 18.78 12.85 -7.22
N ARG A 198 19.36 12.52 -6.08
CA ARG A 198 20.78 12.11 -5.96
C ARG A 198 21.12 10.82 -6.68
N HIS A 199 20.13 10.02 -7.03
CA HIS A 199 20.30 8.72 -7.69
C HIS A 199 20.10 8.79 -9.21
N LYS A 200 20.03 10.00 -9.78
CA LYS A 200 19.84 10.26 -11.21
C LYS A 200 18.71 9.40 -11.81
N PRO A 201 17.46 9.51 -11.30
CA PRO A 201 16.35 8.67 -11.72
C PRO A 201 15.85 8.99 -13.12
N PHE A 202 16.27 10.13 -13.70
CA PHE A 202 15.78 10.67 -14.97
C PHE A 202 16.26 9.84 -16.16
N ASN A 203 15.49 8.83 -16.49
CA ASN A 203 15.74 7.96 -17.63
C ASN A 203 14.41 7.49 -18.24
N PHE A 204 14.47 6.76 -19.35
CA PHE A 204 13.27 6.29 -20.05
C PHE A 204 12.33 5.44 -19.19
N TYR A 205 12.83 4.79 -18.13
CA TYR A 205 11.97 4.03 -17.22
C TYR A 205 11.03 4.88 -16.38
N VAL A 206 11.34 6.17 -16.17
CA VAL A 206 10.39 7.09 -15.52
C VAL A 206 9.10 7.20 -16.36
N ILE A 207 9.25 7.34 -17.67
CA ILE A 207 8.10 7.43 -18.60
C ILE A 207 7.26 6.14 -18.55
N LYS A 208 7.91 4.98 -18.60
CA LYS A 208 7.21 3.69 -18.49
C LYS A 208 6.44 3.56 -17.18
N ASN A 209 7.02 4.02 -16.09
CA ASN A 209 6.42 3.93 -14.75
C ASN A 209 5.37 5.03 -14.47
N ILE A 210 4.98 5.84 -15.45
CA ILE A 210 3.75 6.65 -15.38
C ILE A 210 2.51 5.76 -15.27
N ILE A 211 2.49 4.61 -15.94
CA ILE A 211 1.37 3.66 -15.93
C ILE A 211 0.99 3.23 -14.51
N PRO A 212 1.90 2.73 -13.65
CA PRO A 212 1.61 2.46 -12.24
C PRO A 212 0.97 3.64 -11.49
N GLY A 213 1.36 4.87 -11.82
CA GLY A 213 0.79 6.06 -11.21
C GLY A 213 -0.67 6.32 -11.62
N LEU A 214 -0.99 6.15 -12.91
CA LEU A 214 -2.37 6.20 -13.41
C LEU A 214 -3.22 5.11 -12.72
N ILE A 215 -2.68 3.89 -12.59
CA ILE A 215 -3.33 2.77 -11.91
C ILE A 215 -3.58 3.12 -10.43
N TRP A 216 -2.62 3.72 -9.74
CA TRP A 216 -2.77 4.12 -8.34
C TRP A 216 -3.92 5.12 -8.17
N ALA A 217 -3.95 6.15 -8.99
CA ALA A 217 -4.97 7.20 -8.90
C ALA A 217 -6.37 6.68 -9.30
N ALA A 218 -6.44 5.78 -10.29
CA ALA A 218 -7.69 5.10 -10.65
C ALA A 218 -8.21 4.25 -9.47
N GLY A 219 -7.33 3.54 -8.76
CA GLY A 219 -7.70 2.80 -7.54
C GLY A 219 -8.29 3.72 -6.47
N ASN A 220 -7.67 4.89 -6.22
CA ASN A 220 -8.22 5.89 -5.29
C ASN A 220 -9.59 6.41 -5.74
N MET A 221 -9.76 6.70 -7.02
CA MET A 221 -11.05 7.13 -7.57
C MET A 221 -12.16 6.12 -7.27
N PHE A 222 -11.92 4.83 -7.54
CA PHE A 222 -12.90 3.79 -7.24
C PHE A 222 -13.14 3.60 -5.75
N LEU A 223 -12.11 3.77 -4.92
CA LEU A 223 -12.27 3.77 -3.46
C LEU A 223 -13.24 4.87 -3.02
N PHE A 224 -13.04 6.11 -3.49
CA PHE A 224 -13.89 7.25 -3.13
C PHE A 224 -15.32 7.12 -3.65
N ILE A 225 -15.52 6.50 -4.84
CA ILE A 225 -16.85 6.21 -5.37
C ILE A 225 -17.56 5.14 -4.55
N SER A 226 -16.84 4.13 -4.05
CA SER A 226 -17.44 3.01 -3.33
C SER A 226 -17.75 3.32 -1.86
N GLN A 227 -16.95 4.17 -1.21
CA GLN A 227 -17.11 4.51 0.21
C GLN A 227 -18.53 4.97 0.63
N PRO A 228 -19.19 5.91 -0.07
CA PRO A 228 -20.55 6.31 0.29
C PRO A 228 -21.61 5.24 0.00
N ARG A 229 -21.28 4.20 -0.77
CA ARG A 229 -22.24 3.14 -1.18
C ARG A 229 -22.23 1.93 -0.26
N VAL A 230 -21.04 1.51 0.18
CA VAL A 230 -20.86 0.29 1.01
C VAL A 230 -20.20 0.57 2.36
N GLY A 231 -19.95 1.84 2.67
CA GLY A 231 -19.25 2.27 3.88
C GLY A 231 -17.72 2.29 3.72
N VAL A 232 -17.08 3.16 4.51
CA VAL A 232 -15.62 3.37 4.49
C VAL A 232 -14.88 2.10 4.90
N ALA A 233 -15.31 1.47 5.98
CA ALA A 233 -14.70 0.27 6.54
C ALA A 233 -14.74 -0.90 5.55
N THR A 234 -15.89 -1.15 4.92
CA THR A 234 -16.04 -2.23 3.92
C THR A 234 -15.20 -1.96 2.67
N SER A 235 -15.26 -0.74 2.11
CA SER A 235 -14.45 -0.37 0.94
C SER A 235 -12.96 -0.52 1.20
N PHE A 236 -12.48 -0.05 2.35
CA PHE A 236 -11.07 -0.16 2.72
C PHE A 236 -10.64 -1.62 2.93
N SER A 237 -11.45 -2.43 3.62
CA SER A 237 -11.17 -3.85 3.83
C SER A 237 -11.08 -4.62 2.51
N LEU A 238 -12.00 -4.37 1.59
CA LEU A 238 -11.98 -4.99 0.26
C LEU A 238 -10.76 -4.54 -0.56
N SER A 239 -10.33 -3.29 -0.44
CA SER A 239 -9.13 -2.80 -1.12
C SER A 239 -7.84 -3.53 -0.68
N GLN A 240 -7.78 -4.01 0.57
CA GLN A 240 -6.63 -4.79 1.07
C GLN A 240 -6.49 -6.17 0.41
N MET A 241 -7.54 -6.67 -0.25
CA MET A 241 -7.46 -7.92 -1.03
C MET A 241 -6.46 -7.83 -2.20
N GLY A 242 -5.97 -6.64 -2.54
CA GLY A 242 -4.87 -6.43 -3.48
C GLY A 242 -3.58 -7.20 -3.14
N ILE A 243 -3.39 -7.59 -1.86
CA ILE A 243 -2.29 -8.46 -1.43
C ILE A 243 -2.29 -9.81 -2.14
N VAL A 244 -3.47 -10.36 -2.44
CA VAL A 244 -3.61 -11.63 -3.18
C VAL A 244 -3.02 -11.47 -4.57
N ILE A 245 -3.40 -10.39 -5.27
CA ILE A 245 -2.97 -10.10 -6.64
C ILE A 245 -1.47 -9.86 -6.69
N SER A 246 -0.94 -9.01 -5.81
CA SER A 246 0.49 -8.69 -5.78
C SER A 246 1.35 -9.90 -5.42
N THR A 247 0.94 -10.70 -4.43
CA THR A 247 1.72 -11.85 -3.96
C THR A 247 1.71 -13.00 -4.97
N LEU A 248 0.53 -13.37 -5.47
CA LEU A 248 0.43 -14.40 -6.51
C LEU A 248 1.01 -13.93 -7.83
N GLY A 249 0.85 -12.66 -8.18
CA GLY A 249 1.46 -12.07 -9.35
C GLY A 249 3.00 -12.09 -9.28
N GLY A 250 3.60 -11.87 -8.11
CA GLY A 250 5.04 -12.02 -7.89
C GLY A 250 5.52 -13.44 -8.23
N ILE A 251 4.76 -14.45 -7.85
CA ILE A 251 5.10 -15.86 -8.11
C ILE A 251 4.86 -16.22 -9.59
N ILE A 252 3.65 -15.92 -10.11
CA ILE A 252 3.20 -16.41 -11.42
C ILE A 252 3.74 -15.53 -12.56
N LEU A 253 3.62 -14.20 -12.44
CA LEU A 253 3.94 -13.25 -13.52
C LEU A 253 5.40 -12.80 -13.52
N LEU A 254 6.03 -12.73 -12.33
CA LEU A 254 7.44 -12.32 -12.19
C LEU A 254 8.38 -13.51 -12.01
N GLY A 255 7.85 -14.74 -11.96
CA GLY A 255 8.64 -15.97 -11.93
C GLY A 255 9.41 -16.20 -10.62
N GLU A 256 8.92 -15.68 -9.48
CA GLU A 256 9.55 -15.95 -8.18
C GLU A 256 9.47 -17.43 -7.82
N LYS A 257 10.62 -18.09 -7.76
CA LYS A 257 10.69 -19.52 -7.42
C LYS A 257 10.37 -19.76 -5.95
N LYS A 258 9.41 -20.64 -5.68
CA LYS A 258 8.98 -21.03 -4.32
C LYS A 258 8.87 -22.54 -4.21
N THR A 259 9.24 -23.06 -3.05
CA THR A 259 9.03 -24.48 -2.74
C THR A 259 7.55 -24.74 -2.40
N LYS A 260 7.11 -26.00 -2.49
CA LYS A 260 5.73 -26.38 -2.13
C LYS A 260 5.35 -25.94 -0.71
N ARG A 261 6.29 -26.05 0.25
CA ARG A 261 6.08 -25.60 1.63
C ARG A 261 5.86 -24.09 1.72
N GLN A 262 6.66 -23.30 0.97
CA GLN A 262 6.50 -21.85 0.91
C GLN A 262 5.17 -21.45 0.28
N LEU A 263 4.74 -22.13 -0.80
CA LEU A 263 3.46 -21.87 -1.46
C LEU A 263 2.28 -22.12 -0.51
N ILE A 264 2.31 -23.20 0.26
CA ILE A 264 1.28 -23.48 1.27
C ILE A 264 1.28 -22.40 2.35
N GLY A 265 2.45 -22.04 2.88
CA GLY A 265 2.57 -20.97 3.88
C GLY A 265 2.05 -19.62 3.36
N ILE A 266 2.40 -19.25 2.12
CA ILE A 266 1.91 -18.03 1.45
C ILE A 266 0.39 -18.07 1.31
N GLY A 267 -0.19 -19.20 0.86
CA GLY A 267 -1.63 -19.36 0.68
C GLY A 267 -2.38 -19.16 2.01
N ILE A 268 -1.97 -19.86 3.06
CA ILE A 268 -2.60 -19.75 4.39
C ILE A 268 -2.38 -18.33 4.94
N GLY A 269 -1.18 -17.79 4.82
CA GLY A 269 -0.85 -16.45 5.30
C GLY A 269 -1.68 -15.34 4.64
N ILE A 270 -1.90 -15.42 3.33
CA ILE A 270 -2.77 -14.49 2.59
C ILE A 270 -4.21 -14.59 3.12
N ILE A 271 -4.75 -15.80 3.29
CA ILE A 271 -6.11 -16.00 3.81
C ILE A 271 -6.26 -15.34 5.18
N LEU A 272 -5.29 -15.54 6.08
CA LEU A 272 -5.32 -14.93 7.41
C LEU A 272 -5.27 -13.41 7.33
N ILE A 273 -4.39 -12.80 6.52
CA ILE A 273 -4.27 -11.34 6.41
C ILE A 273 -5.53 -10.73 5.78
N VAL A 274 -6.13 -11.38 4.79
CA VAL A 274 -7.39 -10.94 4.17
C VAL A 274 -8.53 -11.00 5.20
N THR A 275 -8.65 -12.11 5.94
CA THR A 275 -9.67 -12.27 6.99
C THR A 275 -9.48 -11.21 8.09
N ALA A 276 -8.24 -10.93 8.48
CA ALA A 276 -7.93 -9.88 9.44
C ALA A 276 -8.35 -8.49 8.94
N GLY A 277 -8.12 -8.19 7.65
CA GLY A 277 -8.58 -6.94 7.03
C GLY A 277 -10.09 -6.78 7.11
N VAL A 278 -10.85 -7.86 6.89
CA VAL A 278 -12.33 -7.87 7.06
C VAL A 278 -12.71 -7.62 8.52
N PHE A 279 -12.06 -8.30 9.48
CA PHE A 279 -12.33 -8.09 10.92
C PHE A 279 -12.06 -6.65 11.35
N LEU A 280 -10.94 -6.05 10.89
CA LEU A 280 -10.66 -4.64 11.15
C LEU A 280 -11.69 -3.71 10.50
N GLY A 281 -12.19 -4.05 9.32
CA GLY A 281 -13.26 -3.31 8.67
C GLY A 281 -14.54 -3.31 9.51
N ILE A 282 -14.94 -4.46 10.04
CA ILE A 282 -16.13 -4.60 10.91
C ILE A 282 -15.89 -3.92 12.28
N ALA A 283 -14.69 -4.05 12.84
CA ALA A 283 -14.35 -3.44 14.12
C ALA A 283 -14.40 -1.91 14.11
N LYS A 284 -14.24 -1.28 12.95
CA LYS A 284 -14.31 0.17 12.75
C LYS A 284 -15.72 0.68 12.44
N ALA A 285 -16.62 -0.20 12.02
CA ALA A 285 -18.02 0.14 11.72
C ALA A 285 -18.86 0.25 13.00
#